data_5f502bf9207aa5984b340d2d8135dcef
#
_entry.id   5f502bf9207aa5984b340d2d8135dcef
#
_cell.length_a   1.000
_cell.length_b   1.000
_cell.length_c   1.000
_cell.angle_alpha   90.00
_cell.angle_beta   90.00
_cell.angle_gamma   90.00
#
_symmetry.space_group_name_H-M   'P 1'
#
loop_
_entity.id
_entity.type
_entity.pdbx_description
1 polymer ?
#
loop_
_entity_poly.entity_id
_entity_poly.type
_entity_poly.pdbx_seq_one_letter_code
_entity_poly.pdbx_strand_id
1 'polypeptide(L)'
;MINVFKFFFTALILSYIVVWISDHPGTIKIFWSEYLIETNLLGFFLVFFGLILFIVLGLNVFSKLRNLPKNYMITKKNKNLILGNQTLDDIAVNLLVGDFDNLEKNSRKIRKYFNNQLFSTFMLFNSSLLKNDIVQAKKYLRILESIPKADYLLKRSKVLLALKESDKTNALKYLQDFTEEYQDDDWFSGELAVIHAGKGEWKLALDSLDNKVSRKNPDLLKMIVNLKVLNGEDPISAQKLCSESIFVLTESIKKYLDKNEVKKAAGLIQKNWIKFQCLEIVEIFMKFKIKNIGDSLRRYKLVIKSIKKNTSMSDESKLSLAYSAYFAEVWGESQKFLDSINLNNWDERILDLYKNLSEKSSKISVPNNENRILPKPKWFCENCNYRIDQWKFICEECNSVNKISWPKVVTQKKKSPKTLLQNPFRHFPQMEREN
;
A
#
# COMPACT_ATOMS: atom_id res chain seq x y z
N MET A 1 -42.80 -35.92 -11.91
CA MET A 1 -44.09 -36.59 -12.24
C MET A 1 -44.22 -36.93 -13.72
N ILE A 2 -43.94 -36.03 -14.67
CA ILE A 2 -44.07 -36.25 -16.12
C ILE A 2 -43.22 -37.45 -16.63
N ASN A 3 -42.00 -37.65 -16.12
CA ASN A 3 -41.12 -38.74 -16.52
C ASN A 3 -41.60 -40.11 -16.00
N VAL A 4 -42.24 -40.17 -14.83
CA VAL A 4 -42.81 -41.37 -14.25
C VAL A 4 -44.05 -41.78 -15.07
N PHE A 5 -44.90 -40.84 -15.44
CA PHE A 5 -46.06 -41.10 -16.28
C PHE A 5 -45.68 -41.60 -17.67
N LYS A 6 -44.66 -40.98 -18.29
CA LYS A 6 -44.11 -41.46 -19.59
C LYS A 6 -43.59 -42.89 -19.46
N PHE A 7 -42.90 -43.24 -18.38
CA PHE A 7 -42.36 -44.55 -18.16
C PHE A 7 -43.49 -45.59 -18.05
N PHE A 8 -44.52 -45.32 -17.26
CA PHE A 8 -45.67 -46.24 -17.15
C PHE A 8 -46.44 -46.38 -18.45
N PHE A 9 -46.64 -45.30 -19.20
CA PHE A 9 -47.32 -45.32 -20.50
C PHE A 9 -46.55 -46.13 -21.53
N THR A 10 -45.23 -45.95 -21.63
CA THR A 10 -44.38 -46.73 -22.53
C THR A 10 -44.34 -48.22 -22.11
N ALA A 11 -44.28 -48.50 -20.81
CA ALA A 11 -44.31 -49.88 -20.32
C ALA A 11 -45.64 -50.60 -20.65
N LEU A 12 -46.78 -49.89 -20.54
CA LEU A 12 -48.09 -50.39 -20.87
C LEU A 12 -48.23 -50.66 -22.36
N ILE A 13 -47.76 -49.80 -23.22
CA ILE A 13 -47.73 -50.02 -24.70
C ILE A 13 -46.86 -51.23 -25.05
N LEU A 14 -45.68 -51.33 -24.42
CA LEU A 14 -44.76 -52.44 -24.65
C LEU A 14 -45.36 -53.79 -24.21
N SER A 15 -46.00 -53.80 -23.05
CA SER A 15 -46.72 -54.97 -22.54
C SER A 15 -47.82 -55.40 -23.48
N TYR A 16 -48.63 -54.46 -23.98
CA TYR A 16 -49.69 -54.74 -24.95
C TYR A 16 -49.15 -55.32 -26.24
N ILE A 17 -48.07 -54.80 -26.77
CA ILE A 17 -47.43 -55.31 -27.98
C ILE A 17 -46.90 -56.73 -27.75
N VAL A 18 -46.29 -57.03 -26.61
CA VAL A 18 -45.75 -58.37 -26.28
C VAL A 18 -46.87 -59.38 -26.18
N VAL A 19 -48.00 -59.02 -25.53
CA VAL A 19 -49.17 -59.91 -25.43
C VAL A 19 -49.78 -60.15 -26.83
N TRP A 20 -49.94 -59.10 -27.64
CA TRP A 20 -50.51 -59.23 -28.99
C TRP A 20 -49.64 -60.14 -29.92
N ILE A 21 -48.29 -60.02 -29.83
CA ILE A 21 -47.36 -60.89 -30.58
C ILE A 21 -47.42 -62.33 -30.05
N SER A 22 -47.66 -62.54 -28.77
CA SER A 22 -47.78 -63.88 -28.13
C SER A 22 -49.04 -64.60 -28.60
N ASP A 23 -50.16 -63.87 -28.78
CA ASP A 23 -51.45 -64.42 -29.20
C ASP A 23 -51.50 -64.74 -30.73
N HIS A 24 -50.54 -64.19 -31.50
CA HIS A 24 -50.44 -64.45 -32.92
C HIS A 24 -49.09 -65.12 -33.25
N PRO A 25 -48.97 -66.45 -33.01
CA PRO A 25 -47.72 -67.20 -33.18
C PRO A 25 -47.36 -67.31 -34.70
N GLY A 26 -46.41 -66.48 -35.12
CA GLY A 26 -45.73 -66.53 -36.41
C GLY A 26 -44.37 -67.23 -36.29
N THR A 27 -44.02 -68.03 -37.31
CA THR A 27 -42.66 -68.61 -37.41
C THR A 27 -41.84 -67.83 -38.44
N ILE A 28 -40.65 -67.39 -38.03
CA ILE A 28 -39.66 -66.77 -38.91
C ILE A 28 -38.65 -67.83 -39.31
N LYS A 29 -38.48 -68.03 -40.62
CA LYS A 29 -37.49 -68.95 -41.19
C LYS A 29 -36.39 -68.09 -41.84
N ILE A 30 -35.19 -68.12 -41.28
CA ILE A 30 -34.00 -67.41 -41.76
C ILE A 30 -33.13 -68.47 -42.46
N PHE A 31 -32.95 -68.30 -43.77
CA PHE A 31 -32.03 -69.13 -44.56
C PHE A 31 -30.67 -68.43 -44.60
N TRP A 32 -29.69 -69.05 -44.00
CA TRP A 32 -28.30 -68.56 -43.99
C TRP A 32 -27.41 -69.67 -44.61
N SER A 33 -27.08 -69.55 -45.86
CA SER A 33 -26.34 -70.57 -46.62
C SER A 33 -26.99 -71.96 -46.50
N GLU A 34 -26.41 -72.92 -45.83
CA GLU A 34 -26.92 -74.28 -45.67
C GLU A 34 -27.73 -74.49 -44.36
N TYR A 35 -27.85 -73.43 -43.55
CA TYR A 35 -28.55 -73.52 -42.23
C TYR A 35 -29.92 -72.87 -42.29
N LEU A 36 -30.94 -73.62 -41.83
CA LEU A 36 -32.29 -73.12 -41.64
C LEU A 36 -32.49 -72.86 -40.14
N ILE A 37 -32.63 -71.59 -39.79
CA ILE A 37 -32.93 -71.20 -38.39
C ILE A 37 -34.43 -70.91 -38.34
N GLU A 38 -35.18 -71.79 -37.69
CA GLU A 38 -36.60 -71.56 -37.40
C GLU A 38 -36.75 -71.03 -36.00
N THR A 39 -37.37 -69.88 -35.84
CA THR A 39 -37.64 -69.28 -34.51
C THR A 39 -39.07 -68.72 -34.53
N ASN A 40 -39.69 -68.65 -33.35
CA ASN A 40 -40.95 -67.96 -33.21
C ASN A 40 -40.74 -66.44 -33.22
N LEU A 41 -41.75 -65.69 -33.62
CA LEU A 41 -41.71 -64.24 -33.78
C LEU A 41 -41.25 -63.55 -32.46
N LEU A 42 -41.72 -64.02 -31.30
CA LEU A 42 -41.35 -63.47 -29.98
C LEU A 42 -39.87 -63.70 -29.68
N GLY A 43 -39.34 -64.90 -29.93
CA GLY A 43 -37.93 -65.23 -29.74
C GLY A 43 -37.00 -64.36 -30.60
N PHE A 44 -37.38 -64.13 -31.87
CA PHE A 44 -36.63 -63.23 -32.76
C PHE A 44 -36.54 -61.81 -32.17
N PHE A 45 -37.66 -61.24 -31.76
CA PHE A 45 -37.66 -59.89 -31.17
C PHE A 45 -36.88 -59.80 -29.88
N LEU A 46 -36.93 -60.81 -28.99
CA LEU A 46 -36.13 -60.82 -27.79
C LEU A 46 -34.63 -60.79 -28.08
N VAL A 47 -34.16 -61.62 -29.01
CA VAL A 47 -32.76 -61.60 -29.45
C VAL A 47 -32.38 -60.26 -30.10
N PHE A 48 -33.24 -59.77 -30.99
CA PHE A 48 -33.00 -58.50 -31.69
C PHE A 48 -32.92 -57.32 -30.72
N PHE A 49 -33.88 -57.16 -29.80
CA PHE A 49 -33.84 -56.08 -28.79
C PHE A 49 -32.72 -56.30 -27.78
N GLY A 50 -32.40 -57.54 -27.40
CA GLY A 50 -31.25 -57.87 -26.56
C GLY A 50 -29.93 -57.41 -27.19
N LEU A 51 -29.79 -57.60 -28.50
CA LEU A 51 -28.61 -57.20 -29.24
C LEU A 51 -28.51 -55.67 -29.34
N ILE A 52 -29.62 -54.98 -29.60
CA ILE A 52 -29.68 -53.50 -29.61
C ILE A 52 -29.30 -52.99 -28.21
N LEU A 53 -29.87 -53.53 -27.14
CA LEU A 53 -29.56 -53.15 -25.75
C LEU A 53 -28.06 -53.33 -25.47
N PHE A 54 -27.50 -54.47 -25.89
CA PHE A 54 -26.08 -54.77 -25.71
C PHE A 54 -25.20 -53.74 -26.44
N ILE A 55 -25.55 -53.39 -27.70
CA ILE A 55 -24.82 -52.35 -28.45
C ILE A 55 -24.92 -50.99 -27.74
N VAL A 56 -26.11 -50.55 -27.30
CA VAL A 56 -26.32 -49.28 -26.64
C VAL A 56 -25.55 -49.24 -25.31
N LEU A 57 -25.57 -50.30 -24.52
CA LEU A 57 -24.78 -50.41 -23.27
C LEU A 57 -23.27 -50.35 -23.60
N GLY A 58 -22.82 -51.10 -24.59
CA GLY A 58 -21.44 -51.11 -25.05
C GLY A 58 -20.95 -49.69 -25.48
N LEU A 59 -21.75 -48.97 -26.29
CA LEU A 59 -21.44 -47.61 -26.71
C LEU A 59 -21.41 -46.64 -25.52
N ASN A 60 -22.33 -46.79 -24.53
CA ASN A 60 -22.33 -45.95 -23.34
C ASN A 60 -21.09 -46.19 -22.45
N VAL A 61 -20.71 -47.46 -22.27
CA VAL A 61 -19.48 -47.82 -21.51
C VAL A 61 -18.25 -47.29 -22.24
N PHE A 62 -18.17 -47.50 -23.56
CA PHE A 62 -17.05 -46.96 -24.38
C PHE A 62 -16.96 -45.44 -24.32
N SER A 63 -18.10 -44.74 -24.42
CA SER A 63 -18.15 -43.27 -24.29
C SER A 63 -17.67 -42.81 -22.89
N LYS A 64 -18.09 -43.48 -21.82
CA LYS A 64 -17.62 -43.17 -20.48
C LYS A 64 -16.11 -43.41 -20.31
N LEU A 65 -15.62 -44.55 -20.81
CA LEU A 65 -14.19 -44.87 -20.76
C LEU A 65 -13.34 -43.86 -21.54
N ARG A 66 -13.77 -43.43 -22.71
CA ARG A 66 -13.11 -42.44 -23.54
C ARG A 66 -13.07 -41.04 -22.87
N ASN A 67 -14.09 -40.70 -22.10
CA ASN A 67 -14.17 -39.40 -21.40
C ASN A 67 -13.51 -39.38 -20.03
N LEU A 68 -13.18 -40.52 -19.43
CA LEU A 68 -12.51 -40.64 -18.12
C LEU A 68 -11.20 -39.80 -18.05
N PRO A 69 -10.25 -39.88 -19.02
CA PRO A 69 -9.02 -39.10 -18.95
C PRO A 69 -9.28 -37.61 -19.06
N LYS A 70 -10.26 -37.17 -19.87
CA LYS A 70 -10.65 -35.76 -20.00
C LYS A 70 -11.23 -35.23 -18.69
N ASN A 71 -12.16 -35.94 -18.10
CA ASN A 71 -12.79 -35.55 -16.82
C ASN A 71 -11.76 -35.52 -15.69
N TYR A 72 -10.84 -36.47 -15.64
CA TYR A 72 -9.75 -36.49 -14.67
C TYR A 72 -8.83 -35.27 -14.84
N MET A 73 -8.45 -34.91 -16.08
CA MET A 73 -7.64 -33.73 -16.35
C MET A 73 -8.35 -32.43 -15.97
N ILE A 74 -9.64 -32.30 -16.28
CA ILE A 74 -10.45 -31.12 -15.91
C ILE A 74 -10.54 -31.00 -14.38
N THR A 75 -10.84 -32.07 -13.68
CA THR A 75 -10.93 -32.10 -12.21
C THR A 75 -9.60 -31.76 -11.58
N LYS A 76 -8.49 -32.30 -12.11
CA LYS A 76 -7.13 -31.97 -11.64
C LYS A 76 -6.77 -30.50 -11.90
N LYS A 77 -7.13 -29.95 -13.06
CA LYS A 77 -6.93 -28.53 -13.36
C LYS A 77 -7.74 -27.64 -12.40
N ASN A 78 -9.01 -27.94 -12.19
CA ASN A 78 -9.85 -27.18 -11.28
C ASN A 78 -9.33 -27.24 -9.82
N LYS A 79 -8.90 -28.40 -9.37
CA LYS A 79 -8.27 -28.54 -8.06
C LYS A 79 -6.99 -27.70 -7.95
N ASN A 80 -6.15 -27.73 -8.95
CA ASN A 80 -4.93 -26.91 -8.99
C ASN A 80 -5.24 -25.41 -9.00
N LEU A 81 -6.27 -24.98 -9.74
CA LEU A 81 -6.72 -23.57 -9.72
C LEU A 81 -7.17 -23.13 -8.33
N ILE A 82 -7.99 -23.92 -7.65
CA ILE A 82 -8.47 -23.62 -6.29
C ILE A 82 -7.29 -23.53 -5.32
N LEU A 83 -6.42 -24.54 -5.30
CA LEU A 83 -5.24 -24.56 -4.43
C LEU A 83 -4.25 -23.46 -4.78
N GLY A 84 -4.12 -23.14 -6.06
CA GLY A 84 -3.28 -22.05 -6.53
C GLY A 84 -3.78 -20.69 -6.06
N ASN A 85 -5.08 -20.41 -6.15
CA ASN A 85 -5.66 -19.17 -5.65
C ASN A 85 -5.49 -19.03 -4.13
N GLN A 86 -5.78 -20.09 -3.37
CA GLN A 86 -5.53 -20.08 -1.92
C GLN A 86 -4.06 -19.82 -1.60
N THR A 87 -3.13 -20.41 -2.37
CA THR A 87 -1.68 -20.14 -2.18
C THR A 87 -1.30 -18.71 -2.52
N LEU A 88 -1.95 -18.06 -3.50
CA LEU A 88 -1.74 -16.63 -3.78
C LEU A 88 -2.23 -15.75 -2.62
N ASP A 89 -3.39 -16.07 -2.06
CA ASP A 89 -3.91 -15.36 -0.88
C ASP A 89 -2.95 -15.52 0.31
N ASP A 90 -2.44 -16.72 0.56
CA ASP A 90 -1.44 -16.98 1.59
C ASP A 90 -0.14 -16.19 1.35
N ILE A 91 0.33 -16.11 0.09
CA ILE A 91 1.51 -15.31 -0.27
C ILE A 91 1.26 -13.83 0.06
N ALA A 92 0.10 -13.30 -0.29
CA ALA A 92 -0.25 -11.91 0.00
C ALA A 92 -0.31 -11.65 1.52
N VAL A 93 -0.94 -12.53 2.28
CA VAL A 93 -1.02 -12.44 3.75
C VAL A 93 0.38 -12.51 4.39
N ASN A 94 1.19 -13.51 4.01
CA ASN A 94 2.55 -13.68 4.55
C ASN A 94 3.44 -12.47 4.27
N LEU A 95 3.29 -11.87 3.09
CA LEU A 95 4.00 -10.66 2.73
C LEU A 95 3.60 -9.46 3.62
N LEU A 96 2.29 -9.33 3.92
CA LEU A 96 1.75 -8.25 4.75
C LEU A 96 2.13 -8.40 6.24
N VAL A 97 2.14 -9.64 6.73
CA VAL A 97 2.45 -9.96 8.13
C VAL A 97 3.97 -10.02 8.37
N GLY A 98 4.78 -10.13 7.30
CA GLY A 98 6.24 -10.28 7.41
C GLY A 98 6.69 -11.71 7.74
N ASP A 99 5.86 -12.71 7.46
CA ASP A 99 6.21 -14.13 7.61
C ASP A 99 6.94 -14.62 6.35
N PHE A 100 8.24 -14.34 6.31
CA PHE A 100 9.06 -14.62 5.12
C PHE A 100 9.36 -16.11 4.92
N ASP A 101 9.26 -16.94 5.96
CA ASP A 101 9.46 -18.39 5.86
C ASP A 101 8.27 -19.06 5.16
N ASN A 102 7.06 -18.72 5.56
CA ASN A 102 5.87 -19.20 4.87
C ASN A 102 5.71 -18.55 3.49
N LEU A 103 6.15 -17.31 3.31
CA LEU A 103 6.23 -16.66 1.98
C LEU A 103 7.09 -17.49 1.03
N GLU A 104 8.28 -17.90 1.44
CA GLU A 104 9.18 -18.75 0.64
C GLU A 104 8.55 -20.10 0.32
N LYS A 105 8.00 -20.77 1.32
CA LYS A 105 7.33 -22.09 1.18
C LYS A 105 6.16 -22.03 0.20
N ASN A 106 5.31 -21.03 0.31
CA ASN A 106 4.14 -20.84 -0.56
C ASN A 106 4.55 -20.40 -1.97
N SER A 107 5.60 -19.60 -2.11
CA SER A 107 6.18 -19.24 -3.40
C SER A 107 6.73 -20.44 -4.17
N ARG A 108 7.26 -21.45 -3.49
CA ARG A 108 7.65 -22.73 -4.13
C ARG A 108 6.41 -23.55 -4.56
N LYS A 109 5.33 -23.56 -3.77
CA LYS A 109 4.10 -24.30 -4.08
C LYS A 109 3.36 -23.74 -5.30
N ILE A 110 3.32 -22.40 -5.47
CA ILE A 110 2.59 -21.76 -6.56
C ILE A 110 3.08 -22.21 -7.94
N ARG A 111 4.37 -22.49 -8.08
CA ARG A 111 4.94 -23.04 -9.31
C ARG A 111 4.32 -24.38 -9.68
N LYS A 112 4.00 -25.21 -8.69
CA LYS A 112 3.38 -26.53 -8.90
C LYS A 112 1.94 -26.41 -9.41
N TYR A 113 1.20 -25.39 -8.96
CA TYR A 113 -0.21 -25.23 -9.31
C TYR A 113 -0.43 -24.49 -10.63
N PHE A 114 0.30 -23.39 -10.86
CA PHE A 114 0.10 -22.54 -12.03
C PHE A 114 1.20 -22.69 -13.09
N ASN A 115 2.24 -23.47 -12.83
CA ASN A 115 3.44 -23.53 -13.68
C ASN A 115 4.01 -22.12 -14.02
N ASN A 116 3.78 -21.14 -13.14
CA ASN A 116 4.25 -19.78 -13.31
C ASN A 116 5.64 -19.65 -12.68
N GLN A 117 6.66 -19.89 -13.51
CA GLN A 117 8.04 -19.83 -13.07
C GLN A 117 8.47 -18.39 -12.73
N LEU A 118 8.02 -17.40 -13.51
CA LEU A 118 8.38 -16.00 -13.33
C LEU A 118 7.93 -15.48 -11.95
N PHE A 119 6.63 -15.60 -11.66
CA PHE A 119 6.08 -15.13 -10.38
C PHE A 119 6.71 -15.85 -9.17
N SER A 120 6.80 -17.19 -9.26
CA SER A 120 7.42 -17.99 -8.19
C SER A 120 8.86 -17.56 -7.91
N THR A 121 9.69 -17.44 -8.97
CA THR A 121 11.11 -17.06 -8.81
C THR A 121 11.26 -15.64 -8.30
N PHE A 122 10.44 -14.70 -8.77
CA PHE A 122 10.45 -13.33 -8.26
C PHE A 122 10.04 -13.23 -6.79
N MET A 123 9.03 -14.01 -6.35
CA MET A 123 8.66 -14.06 -4.92
C MET A 123 9.74 -14.71 -4.05
N LEU A 124 10.41 -15.74 -4.55
CA LEU A 124 11.55 -16.36 -3.87
C LEU A 124 12.75 -15.41 -3.76
N PHE A 125 13.02 -14.63 -4.79
CA PHE A 125 14.02 -13.57 -4.75
C PHE A 125 13.68 -12.54 -3.66
N ASN A 126 12.45 -12.01 -3.66
CA ASN A 126 12.02 -11.03 -2.65
C ASN A 126 12.05 -11.61 -1.23
N SER A 127 11.59 -12.84 -1.03
CA SER A 127 11.67 -13.52 0.27
C SER A 127 13.12 -13.60 0.78
N SER A 128 14.07 -13.94 -0.10
CA SER A 128 15.49 -14.02 0.25
C SER A 128 16.06 -12.65 0.61
N LEU A 129 15.71 -11.59 -0.13
CA LEU A 129 16.10 -10.21 0.20
C LEU A 129 15.56 -9.76 1.58
N LEU A 130 14.30 -10.08 1.87
CA LEU A 130 13.66 -9.70 3.12
C LEU A 130 14.24 -10.45 4.32
N LYS A 131 14.71 -11.70 4.11
CA LYS A 131 15.45 -12.49 5.10
C LYS A 131 16.93 -12.10 5.24
N ASN A 132 17.40 -11.16 4.43
CA ASN A 132 18.82 -10.81 4.33
C ASN A 132 19.73 -11.95 3.82
N ASP A 133 19.15 -12.93 3.10
CA ASP A 133 19.90 -14.03 2.48
C ASP A 133 20.35 -13.64 1.06
N ILE A 134 21.46 -12.92 1.00
CA ILE A 134 22.00 -12.40 -0.26
C ILE A 134 22.44 -13.54 -1.20
N VAL A 135 22.92 -14.65 -0.67
CA VAL A 135 23.37 -15.80 -1.47
C VAL A 135 22.20 -16.41 -2.25
N GLN A 136 21.08 -16.65 -1.55
CA GLN A 136 19.88 -17.17 -2.20
C GLN A 136 19.26 -16.13 -3.15
N ALA A 137 19.28 -14.85 -2.80
CA ALA A 137 18.79 -13.79 -3.69
C ALA A 137 19.58 -13.78 -5.02
N LYS A 138 20.92 -13.86 -4.98
CA LYS A 138 21.76 -13.98 -6.18
C LYS A 138 21.45 -15.22 -7.00
N LYS A 139 21.17 -16.35 -6.36
CA LYS A 139 20.78 -17.58 -7.05
C LYS A 139 19.45 -17.39 -7.81
N TYR A 140 18.42 -16.80 -7.17
CA TYR A 140 17.14 -16.56 -7.82
C TYR A 140 17.24 -15.49 -8.90
N LEU A 141 18.11 -14.50 -8.76
CA LEU A 141 18.38 -13.51 -9.79
C LEU A 141 18.91 -14.17 -11.08
N ARG A 142 19.88 -15.09 -10.96
CA ARG A 142 20.39 -15.87 -12.11
C ARG A 142 19.30 -16.71 -12.77
N ILE A 143 18.36 -17.26 -12.00
CA ILE A 143 17.22 -17.97 -12.55
C ILE A 143 16.29 -17.01 -13.30
N LEU A 144 16.04 -15.81 -12.78
CA LEU A 144 15.25 -14.78 -13.46
C LEU A 144 15.84 -14.40 -14.82
N GLU A 145 17.17 -14.35 -14.95
CA GLU A 145 17.86 -14.06 -16.21
C GLU A 145 17.56 -15.08 -17.32
N SER A 146 17.24 -16.32 -16.96
CA SER A 146 16.87 -17.38 -17.93
C SER A 146 15.39 -17.42 -18.29
N ILE A 147 14.55 -16.63 -17.66
CA ILE A 147 13.11 -16.66 -17.86
C ILE A 147 12.70 -15.64 -18.95
N PRO A 148 12.06 -16.08 -20.04
CA PRO A 148 11.52 -15.16 -21.04
C PRO A 148 10.51 -14.17 -20.43
N LYS A 149 10.51 -12.92 -20.90
CA LYS A 149 9.62 -11.83 -20.42
C LYS A 149 9.87 -11.39 -18.97
N ALA A 150 11.02 -11.73 -18.38
CA ALA A 150 11.38 -11.30 -17.02
C ALA A 150 12.08 -9.93 -16.98
N ASP A 151 12.33 -9.29 -18.12
CA ASP A 151 13.24 -8.15 -18.25
C ASP A 151 13.00 -7.03 -17.23
N TYR A 152 11.78 -6.52 -17.12
CA TYR A 152 11.42 -5.50 -16.12
C TYR A 152 11.68 -5.96 -14.67
N LEU A 153 11.23 -7.18 -14.32
CA LEU A 153 11.42 -7.72 -12.97
C LEU A 153 12.89 -8.01 -12.68
N LEU A 154 13.64 -8.45 -13.69
CA LEU A 154 15.07 -8.69 -13.60
C LEU A 154 15.83 -7.39 -13.31
N LYS A 155 15.57 -6.32 -14.07
CA LYS A 155 16.19 -5.01 -13.89
C LYS A 155 15.90 -4.46 -12.50
N ARG A 156 14.63 -4.50 -12.09
CA ARG A 156 14.21 -4.10 -10.75
C ARG A 156 14.92 -4.93 -9.66
N SER A 157 15.05 -6.24 -9.86
CA SER A 157 15.75 -7.12 -8.92
C SER A 157 17.24 -6.82 -8.82
N LYS A 158 17.92 -6.46 -9.93
CA LYS A 158 19.32 -6.03 -9.92
C LYS A 158 19.53 -4.78 -9.07
N VAL A 159 18.67 -3.78 -9.24
CA VAL A 159 18.70 -2.56 -8.41
C VAL A 159 18.46 -2.88 -6.93
N LEU A 160 17.42 -3.65 -6.62
CA LEU A 160 17.09 -4.03 -5.23
C LEU A 160 18.24 -4.79 -4.55
N LEU A 161 18.90 -5.69 -5.28
CA LEU A 161 20.05 -6.43 -4.76
C LEU A 161 21.23 -5.50 -4.49
N ALA A 162 21.58 -4.62 -5.43
CA ALA A 162 22.68 -3.67 -5.26
C ALA A 162 22.43 -2.72 -4.08
N LEU A 163 21.19 -2.22 -3.92
CA LEU A 163 20.80 -1.40 -2.76
C LEU A 163 20.92 -2.18 -1.45
N LYS A 164 20.54 -3.46 -1.44
CA LYS A 164 20.64 -4.33 -0.26
C LYS A 164 22.09 -4.62 0.12
N GLU A 165 22.97 -4.77 -0.84
CA GLU A 165 24.42 -4.94 -0.63
C GLU A 165 25.14 -3.63 -0.30
N SER A 166 24.40 -2.51 -0.19
CA SER A 166 24.95 -1.15 0.00
C SER A 166 25.91 -0.71 -1.14
N ASP A 167 25.84 -1.37 -2.28
CA ASP A 167 26.60 -1.03 -3.48
C ASP A 167 25.92 0.10 -4.25
N LYS A 168 26.10 1.32 -3.72
CA LYS A 168 25.49 2.53 -4.29
C LYS A 168 25.98 2.82 -5.72
N THR A 169 27.18 2.38 -6.07
CA THR A 169 27.80 2.62 -7.37
C THR A 169 27.08 1.83 -8.46
N ASN A 170 26.94 0.51 -8.26
CA ASN A 170 26.21 -0.33 -9.19
C ASN A 170 24.71 -0.04 -9.19
N ALA A 171 24.11 0.28 -8.01
CA ALA A 171 22.71 0.69 -7.95
C ALA A 171 22.46 1.94 -8.80
N LEU A 172 23.33 2.96 -8.71
CA LEU A 172 23.22 4.19 -9.48
C LEU A 172 23.34 3.91 -10.99
N LYS A 173 24.35 3.12 -11.40
CA LYS A 173 24.54 2.74 -12.79
C LYS A 173 23.29 2.03 -13.35
N TYR A 174 22.80 1.01 -12.66
CA TYR A 174 21.59 0.30 -13.10
C TYR A 174 20.38 1.22 -13.19
N LEU A 175 20.19 2.12 -12.21
CA LEU A 175 19.07 3.05 -12.21
C LEU A 175 19.16 4.05 -13.37
N GLN A 176 20.34 4.56 -13.71
CA GLN A 176 20.50 5.44 -14.86
C GLN A 176 20.16 4.74 -16.17
N ASP A 177 20.77 3.57 -16.41
CA ASP A 177 20.51 2.77 -17.61
C ASP A 177 19.01 2.42 -17.75
N PHE A 178 18.34 2.05 -16.64
CA PHE A 178 16.95 1.61 -16.67
C PHE A 178 15.95 2.77 -16.72
N THR A 179 16.29 3.94 -16.14
CA THR A 179 15.44 5.14 -16.22
C THR A 179 15.36 5.65 -17.65
N GLU A 180 16.43 5.57 -18.44
CA GLU A 180 16.41 5.92 -19.85
C GLU A 180 15.48 5.01 -20.66
N GLU A 181 15.44 3.73 -20.34
CA GLU A 181 14.59 2.74 -21.02
C GLU A 181 13.12 2.80 -20.54
N TYR A 182 12.90 3.03 -19.23
CA TYR A 182 11.58 3.07 -18.56
C TYR A 182 11.26 4.49 -18.06
N GLN A 183 11.24 5.48 -18.96
CA GLN A 183 11.05 6.90 -18.63
C GLN A 183 9.77 7.23 -17.87
N ASP A 184 8.72 6.41 -18.06
CA ASP A 184 7.42 6.59 -17.39
C ASP A 184 7.28 5.75 -16.11
N ASP A 185 8.36 5.13 -15.62
CA ASP A 185 8.31 4.32 -14.39
C ASP A 185 8.69 5.15 -13.15
N ASP A 186 7.69 5.38 -12.29
CA ASP A 186 7.83 6.12 -11.04
C ASP A 186 8.84 5.49 -10.07
N TRP A 187 9.01 4.16 -10.11
CA TRP A 187 9.86 3.48 -9.16
C TRP A 187 11.34 3.71 -9.47
N PHE A 188 11.78 3.53 -10.73
CA PHE A 188 13.17 3.76 -11.12
C PHE A 188 13.57 5.23 -10.92
N SER A 189 12.74 6.16 -11.39
CA SER A 189 12.94 7.60 -11.21
C SER A 189 13.00 7.98 -9.72
N GLY A 190 12.11 7.41 -8.91
CA GLY A 190 12.07 7.65 -7.47
C GLY A 190 13.31 7.16 -6.74
N GLU A 191 13.80 5.93 -7.02
CA GLU A 191 15.01 5.38 -6.39
C GLU A 191 16.27 6.14 -6.84
N LEU A 192 16.35 6.54 -8.11
CA LEU A 192 17.44 7.37 -8.62
C LEU A 192 17.50 8.71 -7.89
N ALA A 193 16.35 9.36 -7.73
CA ALA A 193 16.25 10.61 -6.99
C ALA A 193 16.63 10.45 -5.51
N VAL A 194 16.28 9.33 -4.86
CA VAL A 194 16.66 9.03 -3.48
C VAL A 194 18.18 8.92 -3.33
N ILE A 195 18.88 8.26 -4.27
CA ILE A 195 20.34 8.13 -4.22
C ILE A 195 21.01 9.49 -4.39
N HIS A 196 20.60 10.30 -5.39
CA HIS A 196 21.14 11.64 -5.59
C HIS A 196 20.86 12.55 -4.40
N ALA A 197 19.65 12.52 -3.86
CA ALA A 197 19.28 13.28 -2.68
C ALA A 197 20.11 12.88 -1.45
N GLY A 198 20.39 11.57 -1.28
CA GLY A 198 21.24 11.05 -0.20
C GLY A 198 22.70 11.55 -0.26
N LYS A 199 23.14 11.99 -1.45
CA LYS A 199 24.45 12.63 -1.65
C LYS A 199 24.41 14.17 -1.55
N GLY A 200 23.22 14.77 -1.38
CA GLY A 200 23.02 16.22 -1.41
C GLY A 200 22.97 16.82 -2.82
N GLU A 201 22.89 16.01 -3.85
CA GLU A 201 22.84 16.39 -5.26
C GLU A 201 21.41 16.77 -5.67
N TRP A 202 20.86 17.86 -5.06
CA TRP A 202 19.44 18.24 -5.17
C TRP A 202 18.95 18.42 -6.59
N LYS A 203 19.78 19.03 -7.45
CA LYS A 203 19.45 19.26 -8.86
C LYS A 203 19.30 17.94 -9.61
N LEU A 204 20.27 17.02 -9.50
CA LEU A 204 20.21 15.71 -10.14
C LEU A 204 19.02 14.87 -9.64
N ALA A 205 18.73 14.96 -8.34
CA ALA A 205 17.55 14.31 -7.76
C ALA A 205 16.25 14.87 -8.35
N LEU A 206 16.18 16.18 -8.57
CA LEU A 206 15.02 16.84 -9.18
C LEU A 206 14.86 16.46 -10.66
N ASP A 207 15.96 16.50 -11.42
CA ASP A 207 15.97 16.16 -12.85
C ASP A 207 15.49 14.71 -13.07
N SER A 208 15.84 13.80 -12.15
CA SER A 208 15.38 12.40 -12.19
C SER A 208 13.85 12.24 -12.03
N LEU A 209 13.18 13.22 -11.41
CA LEU A 209 11.74 13.22 -11.14
C LEU A 209 10.93 14.12 -12.07
N ASP A 210 11.57 14.87 -12.99
CA ASP A 210 10.87 15.85 -13.83
C ASP A 210 10.17 15.19 -15.03
N ASN A 211 9.42 14.13 -14.76
CA ASN A 211 8.56 13.47 -15.74
C ASN A 211 7.07 13.64 -15.38
N LYS A 212 6.19 13.37 -16.37
CA LYS A 212 4.74 13.54 -16.22
C LYS A 212 4.12 12.56 -15.21
N VAL A 213 4.73 11.41 -15.02
CA VAL A 213 4.20 10.32 -14.16
C VAL A 213 4.50 10.62 -12.70
N SER A 214 5.74 11.02 -12.39
CA SER A 214 6.14 11.39 -11.03
C SER A 214 5.30 12.53 -10.44
N ARG A 215 4.81 13.45 -11.26
CA ARG A 215 3.92 14.54 -10.83
C ARG A 215 2.51 14.07 -10.45
N LYS A 216 2.07 12.88 -10.87
CA LYS A 216 0.77 12.29 -10.50
C LYS A 216 0.84 11.49 -9.20
N ASN A 217 2.02 11.06 -8.80
CA ASN A 217 2.25 10.33 -7.56
C ASN A 217 2.38 11.29 -6.38
N PRO A 218 1.47 11.28 -5.37
CA PRO A 218 1.49 12.23 -4.26
C PRO A 218 2.80 12.23 -3.46
N ASP A 219 3.40 11.05 -3.25
CA ASP A 219 4.66 10.91 -2.49
C ASP A 219 5.83 11.52 -3.25
N LEU A 220 5.92 11.26 -4.56
CA LEU A 220 6.95 11.83 -5.41
C LEU A 220 6.72 13.33 -5.61
N LEU A 221 5.47 13.78 -5.75
CA LEU A 221 5.16 15.21 -5.85
C LEU A 221 5.59 15.97 -4.59
N LYS A 222 5.36 15.37 -3.39
CA LYS A 222 5.87 15.93 -2.12
C LYS A 222 7.41 15.99 -2.12
N MET A 223 8.07 14.98 -2.66
CA MET A 223 9.53 14.96 -2.80
C MET A 223 10.02 16.04 -3.76
N ILE A 224 9.40 16.17 -4.93
CA ILE A 224 9.71 17.20 -5.93
C ILE A 224 9.65 18.61 -5.32
N VAL A 225 8.59 18.97 -4.62
CA VAL A 225 8.46 20.31 -4.04
C VAL A 225 9.48 20.57 -2.94
N ASN A 226 9.84 19.56 -2.15
CA ASN A 226 10.90 19.68 -1.15
C ASN A 226 12.27 19.90 -1.82
N LEU A 227 12.58 19.11 -2.86
CA LEU A 227 13.81 19.24 -3.62
C LEU A 227 13.92 20.59 -4.33
N LYS A 228 12.82 21.11 -4.89
CA LYS A 228 12.79 22.46 -5.49
C LYS A 228 13.22 23.55 -4.50
N VAL A 229 12.68 23.49 -3.29
CA VAL A 229 13.04 24.48 -2.25
C VAL A 229 14.47 24.27 -1.76
N LEU A 230 14.94 23.03 -1.60
CA LEU A 230 16.33 22.72 -1.24
C LEU A 230 17.31 23.15 -2.34
N ASN A 231 16.91 23.08 -3.60
CA ASN A 231 17.69 23.56 -4.74
C ASN A 231 17.62 25.10 -4.93
N GLY A 232 16.94 25.83 -4.03
CA GLY A 232 16.86 27.29 -4.03
C GLY A 232 15.73 27.89 -4.88
N GLU A 233 14.80 27.07 -5.41
CA GLU A 233 13.63 27.57 -6.12
C GLU A 233 12.64 28.26 -5.16
N ASP A 234 11.73 29.06 -5.73
CA ASP A 234 10.75 29.82 -4.94
C ASP A 234 9.78 28.92 -4.18
N PRO A 235 9.78 28.93 -2.82
CA PRO A 235 8.92 28.08 -2.02
C PRO A 235 7.43 28.37 -2.22
N ILE A 236 7.06 29.60 -2.61
CA ILE A 236 5.65 29.97 -2.84
C ILE A 236 5.09 29.23 -4.06
N SER A 237 5.86 29.10 -5.11
CA SER A 237 5.49 28.33 -6.30
C SER A 237 5.44 26.83 -6.00
N ALA A 238 6.41 26.32 -5.25
CA ALA A 238 6.41 24.93 -4.79
C ALA A 238 5.18 24.60 -3.93
N GLN A 239 4.78 25.50 -3.00
CA GLN A 239 3.59 25.35 -2.17
C GLN A 239 2.27 25.30 -2.98
N LYS A 240 2.20 25.99 -4.12
CA LYS A 240 1.04 25.93 -5.02
C LYS A 240 0.94 24.59 -5.73
N LEU A 241 2.06 23.94 -6.04
CA LEU A 241 2.10 22.64 -6.68
C LEU A 241 1.67 21.51 -5.72
N CYS A 242 2.18 21.54 -4.48
CA CYS A 242 1.83 20.54 -3.47
C CYS A 242 1.81 21.16 -2.08
N SER A 243 0.65 21.10 -1.43
CA SER A 243 0.45 21.61 -0.06
C SER A 243 0.69 20.57 1.03
N GLU A 244 1.31 19.40 0.69
CA GLU A 244 1.50 18.28 1.61
C GLU A 244 2.81 18.36 2.42
N SER A 245 3.63 19.40 2.20
CA SER A 245 4.90 19.55 2.90
C SER A 245 4.86 20.68 3.94
N ILE A 246 5.10 20.37 5.22
CA ILE A 246 5.27 21.40 6.28
C ILE A 246 6.53 22.22 6.01
N PHE A 247 7.62 21.60 5.54
CA PHE A 247 8.85 22.30 5.20
C PHE A 247 8.62 23.38 4.16
N VAL A 248 7.97 23.05 3.04
CA VAL A 248 7.66 24.03 2.00
C VAL A 248 6.70 25.11 2.51
N LEU A 249 5.75 24.74 3.38
CA LEU A 249 4.83 25.68 4.01
C LEU A 249 5.59 26.68 4.90
N THR A 250 6.51 26.23 5.74
CA THR A 250 7.29 27.10 6.62
C THR A 250 8.22 28.03 5.85
N GLU A 251 8.89 27.54 4.81
CA GLU A 251 9.72 28.35 3.94
C GLU A 251 8.89 29.39 3.12
N SER A 252 7.68 29.01 2.70
CA SER A 252 6.75 29.94 2.04
C SER A 252 6.28 31.06 2.98
N ILE A 253 6.02 30.72 4.26
CA ILE A 253 5.67 31.71 5.28
C ILE A 253 6.84 32.67 5.49
N LYS A 254 8.07 32.19 5.66
CA LYS A 254 9.28 33.03 5.79
C LYS A 254 9.43 33.95 4.59
N LYS A 255 9.25 33.43 3.36
CA LYS A 255 9.35 34.21 2.12
C LYS A 255 8.32 35.33 2.01
N TYR A 256 7.07 35.10 2.42
CA TYR A 256 6.06 36.15 2.51
C TYR A 256 6.38 37.18 3.57
N LEU A 257 6.92 36.77 4.73
CA LEU A 257 7.35 37.68 5.79
C LEU A 257 8.54 38.56 5.34
N ASP A 258 9.49 37.98 4.59
CA ASP A 258 10.58 38.71 3.97
C ASP A 258 10.07 39.83 3.03
N LYS A 259 9.04 39.54 2.26
CA LYS A 259 8.38 40.50 1.37
C LYS A 259 7.44 41.47 2.12
N ASN A 260 7.40 41.42 3.45
CA ASN A 260 6.47 42.18 4.31
C ASN A 260 4.97 41.90 4.01
N GLU A 261 4.66 40.74 3.42
CA GLU A 261 3.31 40.33 3.05
C GLU A 261 2.64 39.50 4.15
N VAL A 262 2.60 40.02 5.37
CA VAL A 262 2.16 39.35 6.60
C VAL A 262 0.74 38.73 6.48
N LYS A 263 -0.19 39.39 5.77
CA LYS A 263 -1.55 38.87 5.55
C LYS A 263 -1.55 37.61 4.68
N LYS A 264 -0.66 37.53 3.67
CA LYS A 264 -0.56 36.33 2.80
C LYS A 264 0.05 35.16 3.58
N ALA A 265 1.07 35.41 4.42
CA ALA A 265 1.64 34.42 5.30
C ALA A 265 0.57 33.84 6.27
N ALA A 266 -0.24 34.70 6.91
CA ALA A 266 -1.36 34.27 7.75
C ALA A 266 -2.43 33.48 6.97
N GLY A 267 -2.68 33.85 5.72
CA GLY A 267 -3.58 33.13 4.83
C GLY A 267 -3.11 31.70 4.52
N LEU A 268 -1.79 31.48 4.42
CA LEU A 268 -1.23 30.12 4.30
C LEU A 268 -1.45 29.30 5.56
N ILE A 269 -1.24 29.88 6.74
CA ILE A 269 -1.53 29.23 8.03
C ILE A 269 -3.01 28.83 8.08
N GLN A 270 -3.94 29.77 7.79
CA GLN A 270 -5.37 29.50 7.81
C GLN A 270 -5.78 28.35 6.89
N LYS A 271 -5.23 28.31 5.67
CA LYS A 271 -5.55 27.27 4.67
C LYS A 271 -5.04 25.90 5.06
N ASN A 272 -3.90 25.83 5.75
CA ASN A 272 -3.23 24.56 6.03
C ASN A 272 -3.33 24.10 7.50
N TRP A 273 -3.95 24.91 8.41
CA TRP A 273 -3.96 24.64 9.85
C TRP A 273 -4.63 23.32 10.22
N ILE A 274 -5.76 22.99 9.61
CA ILE A 274 -6.44 21.70 9.88
C ILE A 274 -5.53 20.51 9.60
N LYS A 275 -4.66 20.65 8.62
CA LYS A 275 -3.78 19.59 8.16
C LYS A 275 -2.51 19.48 8.98
N PHE A 276 -1.93 20.62 9.35
CA PHE A 276 -0.65 20.73 10.05
C PHE A 276 -0.80 21.55 11.31
N GLN A 277 -1.44 20.98 12.32
CA GLN A 277 -1.51 21.61 13.64
C GLN A 277 -0.17 21.43 14.34
N CYS A 278 0.71 22.41 14.20
CA CYS A 278 2.07 22.40 14.71
C CYS A 278 2.46 23.79 15.21
N LEU A 279 2.84 23.88 16.49
CA LEU A 279 3.27 25.12 17.12
C LEU A 279 4.43 25.79 16.35
N GLU A 280 5.35 25.02 15.79
CA GLU A 280 6.52 25.52 15.05
C GLU A 280 6.14 26.46 13.90
N ILE A 281 5.02 26.21 13.22
CA ILE A 281 4.50 27.08 12.15
C ILE A 281 4.16 28.48 12.72
N VAL A 282 3.54 28.52 13.89
CA VAL A 282 3.17 29.76 14.56
C VAL A 282 4.41 30.44 15.18
N GLU A 283 5.35 29.68 15.71
CA GLU A 283 6.63 30.22 16.19
C GLU A 283 7.39 30.95 15.08
N ILE A 284 7.52 30.32 13.91
CA ILE A 284 8.16 30.95 12.74
C ILE A 284 7.41 32.23 12.38
N PHE A 285 6.09 32.20 12.28
CA PHE A 285 5.29 33.35 11.93
C PHE A 285 5.40 34.49 12.95
N MET A 286 5.51 34.18 14.25
CA MET A 286 5.60 35.19 15.31
C MET A 286 7.02 35.73 15.52
N LYS A 287 8.07 34.90 15.33
CA LYS A 287 9.47 35.31 15.61
C LYS A 287 10.21 35.87 14.39
N PHE A 288 9.88 35.45 13.18
CA PHE A 288 10.69 35.76 12.00
C PHE A 288 10.67 37.25 11.65
N LYS A 289 11.83 37.93 11.73
CA LYS A 289 12.03 39.34 11.37
C LYS A 289 10.98 40.28 11.96
N ILE A 290 10.67 40.14 13.24
CA ILE A 290 9.80 41.07 13.95
C ILE A 290 10.50 42.40 14.11
N LYS A 291 9.78 43.52 13.92
CA LYS A 291 10.29 44.87 14.01
C LYS A 291 10.07 45.51 15.37
N ASN A 292 8.87 45.35 15.91
CA ASN A 292 8.46 45.95 17.19
C ASN A 292 7.22 45.21 17.77
N ILE A 293 6.79 45.61 18.96
CA ILE A 293 5.63 45.03 19.66
C ILE A 293 4.32 45.20 18.87
N GLY A 294 4.15 46.29 18.15
CA GLY A 294 2.99 46.54 17.30
C GLY A 294 2.89 45.54 16.16
N ASP A 295 4.02 45.08 15.60
CA ASP A 295 4.04 44.00 14.61
C ASP A 295 3.67 42.68 15.24
N SER A 296 4.13 42.36 16.47
CA SER A 296 3.74 41.19 17.21
C SER A 296 2.25 41.15 17.49
N LEU A 297 1.66 42.27 17.94
CA LEU A 297 0.22 42.37 18.18
C LEU A 297 -0.60 42.20 16.91
N ARG A 298 -0.14 42.76 15.78
CA ARG A 298 -0.77 42.58 14.47
C ARG A 298 -0.73 41.10 14.06
N ARG A 299 0.41 40.45 14.20
CA ARG A 299 0.57 39.00 13.88
C ARG A 299 -0.32 38.14 14.76
N TYR A 300 -0.39 38.40 16.05
CA TYR A 300 -1.28 37.72 16.99
C TYR A 300 -2.76 37.78 16.53
N LYS A 301 -3.25 38.96 16.19
CA LYS A 301 -4.63 39.11 15.67
C LYS A 301 -4.88 38.28 14.42
N LEU A 302 -3.89 38.15 13.54
CA LEU A 302 -3.97 37.31 12.32
C LEU A 302 -3.94 35.83 12.66
N VAL A 303 -3.12 35.40 13.63
CA VAL A 303 -3.08 34.01 14.11
C VAL A 303 -4.44 33.59 14.69
N ILE A 304 -5.03 34.42 15.55
CA ILE A 304 -6.39 34.18 16.09
C ILE A 304 -7.38 33.96 14.95
N LYS A 305 -7.40 34.86 13.96
CA LYS A 305 -8.31 34.77 12.82
C LYS A 305 -8.07 33.50 12.01
N SER A 306 -6.81 33.09 11.83
CA SER A 306 -6.43 31.93 11.05
C SER A 306 -6.81 30.61 11.73
N ILE A 307 -6.65 30.52 13.06
CA ILE A 307 -6.90 29.29 13.82
C ILE A 307 -8.37 29.16 14.23
N LYS A 308 -9.01 30.21 14.75
CA LYS A 308 -10.41 30.18 15.24
C LYS A 308 -11.45 29.92 14.15
N LYS A 309 -11.12 30.14 12.89
CA LYS A 309 -12.01 29.82 11.77
C LYS A 309 -12.22 28.30 11.59
N ASN A 310 -11.35 27.49 12.18
CA ASN A 310 -11.43 26.04 12.14
C ASN A 310 -12.26 25.54 13.34
N THR A 311 -13.26 24.73 13.11
CA THR A 311 -14.35 24.37 14.04
C THR A 311 -13.97 23.53 15.26
N SER A 312 -12.78 22.95 15.34
CA SER A 312 -12.30 22.18 16.49
C SER A 312 -10.98 22.72 17.02
N MET A 313 -11.02 23.32 18.22
CA MET A 313 -9.82 23.80 18.92
C MET A 313 -9.13 22.62 19.62
N SER A 314 -8.14 22.01 18.96
CA SER A 314 -7.25 21.04 19.59
C SER A 314 -6.35 21.71 20.62
N ASP A 315 -5.77 20.92 21.52
CA ASP A 315 -4.83 21.45 22.52
C ASP A 315 -3.60 22.09 21.87
N GLU A 316 -3.13 21.57 20.71
CA GLU A 316 -2.07 22.21 19.92
C GLU A 316 -2.51 23.57 19.35
N SER A 317 -3.79 23.74 18.99
CA SER A 317 -4.34 25.04 18.56
C SER A 317 -4.39 26.04 19.73
N LYS A 318 -4.79 25.59 20.92
CA LYS A 318 -4.84 26.42 22.12
C LYS A 318 -3.44 26.85 22.55
N LEU A 319 -2.46 25.91 22.56
CA LEU A 319 -1.07 26.20 22.83
C LEU A 319 -0.48 27.21 21.83
N SER A 320 -0.78 27.05 20.53
CA SER A 320 -0.32 27.98 19.49
C SER A 320 -0.91 29.38 19.67
N LEU A 321 -2.18 29.49 20.10
CA LEU A 321 -2.80 30.79 20.42
C LEU A 321 -2.20 31.38 21.69
N ALA A 322 -1.96 30.58 22.75
CA ALA A 322 -1.30 31.02 23.97
C ALA A 322 0.10 31.58 23.68
N TYR A 323 0.89 30.85 22.89
CA TYR A 323 2.21 31.24 22.48
C TYR A 323 2.21 32.56 21.68
N SER A 324 1.29 32.70 20.73
CA SER A 324 1.17 33.93 19.95
C SER A 324 0.75 35.13 20.79
N ALA A 325 -0.11 34.93 21.80
CA ALA A 325 -0.50 35.95 22.77
C ALA A 325 0.67 36.36 23.67
N TYR A 326 1.48 35.40 24.15
CA TYR A 326 2.70 35.63 24.89
C TYR A 326 3.66 36.56 24.15
N PHE A 327 3.95 36.25 22.88
CA PHE A 327 4.82 37.08 22.03
C PHE A 327 4.26 38.47 21.68
N ALA A 328 2.97 38.66 21.82
CA ALA A 328 2.29 39.93 21.65
C ALA A 328 2.13 40.69 22.97
N GLU A 329 2.71 40.20 24.08
CA GLU A 329 2.61 40.73 25.44
C GLU A 329 1.18 40.85 25.97
N VAL A 330 0.28 39.96 25.48
CA VAL A 330 -1.13 39.90 25.93
C VAL A 330 -1.25 38.76 26.96
N TRP A 331 -0.65 38.96 28.11
CA TRP A 331 -0.44 37.91 29.15
C TRP A 331 -1.75 37.22 29.59
N GLY A 332 -2.82 37.99 29.83
CA GLY A 332 -4.10 37.45 30.28
C GLY A 332 -4.77 36.55 29.20
N GLU A 333 -4.66 36.88 27.93
CA GLU A 333 -5.17 35.99 26.86
C GLU A 333 -4.31 34.73 26.72
N SER A 334 -2.98 34.86 26.90
CA SER A 334 -2.09 33.70 26.90
C SER A 334 -2.47 32.71 27.98
N GLN A 335 -2.62 33.20 29.22
CA GLN A 335 -3.08 32.38 30.36
C GLN A 335 -4.44 31.70 30.07
N LYS A 336 -5.42 32.44 29.62
CA LYS A 336 -6.75 31.94 29.29
C LYS A 336 -6.73 30.79 28.29
N PHE A 337 -5.89 30.86 27.26
CA PHE A 337 -5.73 29.75 26.35
C PHE A 337 -5.07 28.54 26.98
N LEU A 338 -4.03 28.74 27.80
CA LEU A 338 -3.37 27.65 28.53
C LEU A 338 -4.32 26.96 29.52
N ASP A 339 -5.09 27.74 30.30
CA ASP A 339 -6.09 27.22 31.25
C ASP A 339 -7.17 26.37 30.58
N SER A 340 -7.42 26.60 29.28
CA SER A 340 -8.37 25.80 28.51
C SER A 340 -7.84 24.44 28.04
N ILE A 341 -6.54 24.14 28.23
CA ILE A 341 -5.91 22.87 27.85
C ILE A 341 -6.16 21.85 28.97
N ASN A 342 -6.55 20.63 28.62
CA ASN A 342 -6.75 19.57 29.61
C ASN A 342 -5.41 19.24 30.32
N LEU A 343 -5.42 19.21 31.63
CA LEU A 343 -4.24 18.92 32.46
C LEU A 343 -3.55 17.59 32.12
N ASN A 344 -4.33 16.58 31.71
CA ASN A 344 -3.79 15.27 31.29
C ASN A 344 -2.98 15.34 30.00
N ASN A 345 -3.15 16.39 29.19
CA ASN A 345 -2.47 16.58 27.91
C ASN A 345 -1.32 17.59 27.99
N TRP A 346 -0.93 17.99 29.23
CA TRP A 346 0.16 18.92 29.39
C TRP A 346 1.50 18.30 29.02
N ASP A 347 2.24 19.00 28.19
CA ASP A 347 3.61 18.68 27.84
C ASP A 347 4.59 19.77 28.32
N GLU A 348 5.88 19.52 28.17
CA GLU A 348 6.96 20.43 28.54
C GLU A 348 6.76 21.85 28.02
N ARG A 349 6.25 22.03 26.79
CA ARG A 349 6.05 23.34 26.13
C ARG A 349 5.01 24.18 26.87
N ILE A 350 3.96 23.56 27.40
CA ILE A 350 2.90 24.21 28.14
C ILE A 350 3.46 24.70 29.48
N LEU A 351 4.21 23.84 30.17
CA LEU A 351 4.84 24.17 31.48
C LEU A 351 5.85 25.32 31.33
N ASP A 352 6.69 25.26 30.29
CA ASP A 352 7.68 26.31 30.00
C ASP A 352 7.01 27.65 29.71
N LEU A 353 5.90 27.63 28.94
CA LEU A 353 5.17 28.85 28.66
C LEU A 353 4.51 29.46 29.90
N TYR A 354 3.98 28.62 30.82
CA TYR A 354 3.48 29.11 32.11
C TYR A 354 4.58 29.71 32.99
N LYS A 355 5.76 29.09 33.09
CA LYS A 355 6.91 29.63 33.81
C LYS A 355 7.29 30.99 33.24
N ASN A 356 7.44 31.10 31.93
CA ASN A 356 7.78 32.36 31.28
C ASN A 356 6.71 33.45 31.51
N LEU A 357 5.42 33.08 31.57
CA LEU A 357 4.34 34.00 31.89
C LEU A 357 4.41 34.49 33.36
N SER A 358 4.69 33.59 34.31
CA SER A 358 4.79 33.95 35.75
C SER A 358 5.96 34.91 36.02
N GLU A 359 7.05 34.80 35.26
CA GLU A 359 8.17 35.75 35.31
C GLU A 359 7.80 37.14 34.80
N LYS A 360 6.87 37.22 33.82
CA LYS A 360 6.42 38.50 33.22
C LYS A 360 5.29 39.17 34.01
N SER A 361 4.51 38.41 34.77
CA SER A 361 3.36 38.91 35.51
C SER A 361 3.20 38.19 36.86
N SER A 362 3.41 38.91 37.95
CA SER A 362 3.26 38.39 39.33
C SER A 362 1.82 37.91 39.65
N LYS A 363 0.85 38.25 38.81
CA LYS A 363 -0.55 37.81 38.97
C LYS A 363 -0.80 36.41 38.41
N ILE A 364 0.16 35.84 37.67
CA ILE A 364 0.04 34.55 37.05
C ILE A 364 0.90 33.54 37.80
N SER A 365 0.27 32.54 38.39
CA SER A 365 0.95 31.43 39.06
C SER A 365 0.94 30.20 38.15
N VAL A 366 2.00 29.41 38.19
CA VAL A 366 2.04 28.10 37.51
C VAL A 366 1.09 27.17 38.28
N PRO A 367 0.06 26.60 37.64
CA PRO A 367 -0.82 25.65 38.32
C PRO A 367 -0.04 24.44 38.82
N ASN A 368 -0.37 23.98 40.02
CA ASN A 368 0.19 22.74 40.54
C ASN A 368 -0.42 21.56 39.75
N ASN A 369 0.36 20.96 38.88
CA ASN A 369 -0.06 19.79 38.12
C ASN A 369 0.66 18.56 38.67
N GLU A 370 -0.04 17.76 39.45
CA GLU A 370 0.44 16.48 40.00
C GLU A 370 0.47 15.38 38.96
N ASN A 371 -0.13 15.60 37.79
CA ASN A 371 -0.12 14.65 36.70
C ASN A 371 1.24 14.58 36.03
N ARG A 372 1.52 13.45 35.41
CA ARG A 372 2.75 13.26 34.65
C ARG A 372 2.77 14.20 33.42
N ILE A 373 3.78 15.06 33.40
CA ILE A 373 4.03 15.92 32.22
C ILE A 373 4.50 15.05 31.07
N LEU A 374 3.84 15.19 29.92
CA LEU A 374 4.18 14.48 28.67
C LEU A 374 5.45 15.09 28.04
N PRO A 375 6.29 14.29 27.39
CA PRO A 375 7.40 14.83 26.60
C PRO A 375 6.86 15.67 25.44
N LYS A 376 7.59 16.72 25.06
CA LYS A 376 7.23 17.51 23.88
C LYS A 376 7.17 16.63 22.62
N PRO A 377 6.19 16.84 21.72
CA PRO A 377 6.15 16.13 20.46
C PRO A 377 7.38 16.48 19.62
N LYS A 378 7.94 15.48 18.96
CA LYS A 378 9.11 15.61 18.08
C LYS A 378 8.76 15.14 16.66
N TRP A 379 9.46 15.65 15.70
CA TRP A 379 9.49 15.06 14.36
C TRP A 379 9.91 13.60 14.45
N PHE A 380 9.39 12.76 13.59
CA PHE A 380 9.76 11.34 13.56
C PHE A 380 9.94 10.84 12.14
N CYS A 381 10.80 9.85 11.97
CA CYS A 381 10.97 9.16 10.72
C CYS A 381 9.88 8.09 10.56
N GLU A 382 9.12 8.14 9.47
CA GLU A 382 8.08 7.13 9.17
C GLU A 382 8.66 5.73 8.90
N ASN A 383 9.98 5.63 8.65
CA ASN A 383 10.64 4.35 8.36
C ASN A 383 11.17 3.67 9.63
N CYS A 384 11.93 4.38 10.48
CA CYS A 384 12.60 3.80 11.66
C CYS A 384 12.07 4.31 13.00
N ASN A 385 11.07 5.21 12.99
CA ASN A 385 10.51 5.88 14.19
C ASN A 385 11.52 6.71 15.00
N TYR A 386 12.71 6.96 14.48
CA TYR A 386 13.69 7.83 15.12
C TYR A 386 13.13 9.23 15.29
N ARG A 387 13.33 9.84 16.48
CA ARG A 387 12.78 11.15 16.85
C ARG A 387 13.84 12.23 16.71
N ILE A 388 13.46 13.32 16.05
CA ILE A 388 14.35 14.44 15.67
C ILE A 388 13.73 15.76 16.16
N ASP A 389 14.54 16.67 16.62
CA ASP A 389 14.05 17.98 17.12
C ASP A 389 13.64 18.94 16.00
N GLN A 390 14.21 18.81 14.82
CA GLN A 390 13.91 19.64 13.66
C GLN A 390 13.68 18.81 12.40
N TRP A 391 12.89 19.32 11.48
CA TRP A 391 12.69 18.67 10.20
C TRP A 391 14.00 18.56 9.40
N LYS A 392 14.26 17.37 8.87
CA LYS A 392 15.37 17.07 7.95
C LYS A 392 14.84 16.32 6.74
N PHE A 393 15.46 16.54 5.60
CA PHE A 393 15.08 15.84 4.38
C PHE A 393 15.53 14.37 4.40
N ILE A 394 16.65 14.10 5.07
CA ILE A 394 17.26 12.78 5.24
C ILE A 394 17.24 12.42 6.72
N CYS A 395 16.81 11.22 7.05
CA CYS A 395 16.87 10.70 8.42
C CYS A 395 18.32 10.37 8.80
N GLU A 396 18.77 10.84 9.96
CA GLU A 396 20.13 10.62 10.45
C GLU A 396 20.39 9.17 10.86
N GLU A 397 19.36 8.45 11.26
CA GLU A 397 19.49 7.07 11.74
C GLU A 397 19.46 6.05 10.60
N CYS A 398 18.45 6.11 9.73
CA CYS A 398 18.25 5.10 8.68
C CYS A 398 18.49 5.62 7.27
N ASN A 399 18.97 6.85 7.10
CA ASN A 399 19.22 7.53 5.83
C ASN A 399 18.02 7.57 4.85
N SER A 400 16.79 7.34 5.34
CA SER A 400 15.59 7.45 4.51
C SER A 400 15.38 8.88 4.08
N VAL A 401 15.08 9.07 2.81
CA VAL A 401 14.85 10.38 2.18
C VAL A 401 13.37 10.73 2.22
N ASN A 402 13.05 11.99 2.56
CA ASN A 402 11.68 12.55 2.55
C ASN A 402 10.66 11.79 3.43
N LYS A 403 11.12 11.17 4.54
CA LYS A 403 10.31 10.36 5.46
C LYS A 403 10.12 10.98 6.84
N ILE A 404 10.53 12.23 7.02
CA ILE A 404 10.34 12.94 8.29
C ILE A 404 8.97 13.62 8.30
N SER A 405 8.17 13.28 9.31
CA SER A 405 6.80 13.77 9.49
C SER A 405 6.56 14.30 10.90
N TRP A 406 5.61 15.23 11.03
CA TRP A 406 5.09 15.70 12.31
C TRP A 406 3.97 14.78 12.80
N PRO A 407 3.88 14.47 14.09
CA PRO A 407 2.79 13.66 14.64
C PRO A 407 1.44 14.30 14.34
N LYS A 408 0.53 13.54 13.75
CA LYS A 408 -0.84 14.02 13.52
C LYS A 408 -1.56 14.09 14.85
N VAL A 409 -2.19 15.22 15.15
CA VAL A 409 -3.11 15.35 16.29
C VAL A 409 -4.28 14.39 16.04
N VAL A 410 -4.43 13.39 16.90
CA VAL A 410 -5.55 12.45 16.85
C VAL A 410 -6.78 13.21 17.34
N THR A 411 -7.52 13.83 16.44
CA THR A 411 -8.89 14.26 16.74
C THR A 411 -9.70 12.99 16.95
N GLN A 412 -10.25 12.82 18.17
CA GLN A 412 -11.09 11.69 18.55
C GLN A 412 -12.38 11.66 17.71
N LYS A 413 -12.30 11.27 16.45
CA LYS A 413 -13.36 10.64 15.73
C LYS A 413 -12.95 9.20 15.54
N LYS A 414 -13.64 8.29 16.27
CA LYS A 414 -13.59 6.84 16.07
C LYS A 414 -13.71 6.52 14.58
N LYS A 415 -12.60 6.41 13.89
CA LYS A 415 -12.46 5.59 12.68
C LYS A 415 -11.44 4.55 13.04
N SER A 416 -11.85 3.28 12.93
CA SER A 416 -11.00 2.11 12.96
C SER A 416 -9.66 2.42 12.28
N PRO A 417 -8.53 1.97 12.83
CA PRO A 417 -7.26 2.16 12.16
C PRO A 417 -7.35 1.48 10.79
N LYS A 418 -7.43 2.27 9.73
CA LYS A 418 -6.98 1.79 8.44
C LYS A 418 -5.49 1.56 8.67
N THR A 419 -5.12 0.32 8.88
CA THR A 419 -3.76 -0.15 8.78
C THR A 419 -3.28 0.36 7.44
N LEU A 420 -2.46 1.40 7.45
CA LEU A 420 -1.71 1.82 6.29
C LEU A 420 -0.90 0.58 5.94
N LEU A 421 -1.24 -0.04 4.83
CA LEU A 421 -0.44 -1.08 4.20
C LEU A 421 0.94 -0.45 3.96
N GLN A 422 1.81 -0.60 4.94
CA GLN A 422 3.21 -0.26 4.77
C GLN A 422 3.69 -1.14 3.62
N ASN A 423 4.19 -0.52 2.57
CA ASN A 423 4.74 -1.25 1.44
C ASN A 423 5.89 -2.11 1.98
N PRO A 424 5.75 -3.44 2.09
CA PRO A 424 6.74 -4.31 2.73
C PRO A 424 8.08 -4.30 1.99
N PHE A 425 8.11 -3.80 0.76
CA PHE A 425 9.33 -3.64 -0.03
C PHE A 425 10.13 -2.37 0.30
N ARG A 426 9.71 -1.53 1.25
CA ARG A 426 10.40 -0.31 1.66
C ARG A 426 11.23 -0.46 2.94
N HIS A 427 11.29 -1.62 3.56
CA HIS A 427 12.20 -1.88 4.67
C HIS A 427 13.61 -2.10 4.14
N PHE A 428 14.37 -1.03 3.96
CA PHE A 428 15.82 -1.14 3.90
C PHE A 428 16.33 -1.46 5.31
N PRO A 429 17.24 -2.43 5.46
CA PRO A 429 17.79 -2.79 6.76
C PRO A 429 18.55 -1.62 7.36
N GLN A 430 18.47 -1.51 8.67
CA GLN A 430 19.35 -0.68 9.46
C GLN A 430 20.79 -1.03 9.07
N MET A 431 21.58 -0.04 8.69
CA MET A 431 23.03 -0.21 8.59
C MET A 431 23.54 -0.39 10.01
N GLU A 432 23.98 -1.59 10.35
CA GLU A 432 24.82 -1.77 11.53
C GLU A 432 26.05 -0.87 11.36
N ARG A 433 26.26 0.02 12.32
CA ARG A 433 27.50 0.78 12.41
C ARG A 433 28.57 -0.22 12.82
N GLU A 434 29.48 -0.54 11.91
CA GLU A 434 30.77 -1.07 12.31
C GLU A 434 31.45 0.03 13.15
N ASN A 435 31.76 -0.34 14.42
CA ASN A 435 32.55 0.48 15.34
C ASN A 435 34.00 0.58 14.88
#